data_a8d064d1ac5bf47dbf6d10af8c9e44a7
#
_entry.id   a8d064d1ac5bf47dbf6d10af8c9e44a7
#
_cell.length_a   1.000
_cell.length_b   1.000
_cell.length_c   1.000
_cell.angle_alpha   90.00
_cell.angle_beta   90.00
_cell.angle_gamma   90.00
#
_symmetry.space_group_name_H-M   'P 1'
#
loop_
_entity.id
_entity.type
_entity.pdbx_description
1 polymer ?
#
loop_
_entity_poly.entity_id
_entity_poly.type
_entity_poly.pdbx_seq_one_letter_code
_entity_poly.pdbx_strand_id
1 'polypeptide(L)'
;MYIAIEGVIGVGKTTLARLLQPLFQANVLLEVFEENPFLGEFYADRQRYAFQTQLFFLLSRYHQQRAVPELLKNGHALIADYTFEKDALFAGINLKGDELDMYYRVHEALAEKIHQPELIIYLRASLDILMQRIALRDRPYERNMERAYIEQLMLAYENRFGSGRKGSLPPTLVIDSDHLDYIRNESDLNWVVERIRQALRLSPFQAELPLELEDSN
;
A
#
# COMPACT_ATOMS: atom_id res chain seq x y z
N MET A 1 -1.36 -16.19 -5.49
CA MET A 1 -1.72 -15.36 -4.33
C MET A 1 -1.28 -13.93 -4.58
N TYR A 2 -2.18 -12.96 -4.47
CA TYR A 2 -1.86 -11.54 -4.64
C TYR A 2 -2.35 -10.74 -3.43
N ILE A 3 -1.41 -10.08 -2.74
CA ILE A 3 -1.64 -9.21 -1.58
C ILE A 3 -1.27 -7.78 -1.97
N ALA A 4 -2.10 -6.81 -1.62
CA ALA A 4 -1.76 -5.40 -1.74
C ALA A 4 -1.76 -4.72 -0.37
N ILE A 5 -0.80 -3.82 -0.14
CA ILE A 5 -0.67 -3.09 1.12
C ILE A 5 -1.04 -1.64 0.87
N GLU A 6 -2.00 -1.15 1.63
CA GLU A 6 -2.50 0.21 1.56
C GLU A 6 -2.34 0.97 2.86
N GLY A 7 -2.40 2.28 2.76
CA GLY A 7 -2.31 3.20 3.90
C GLY A 7 -1.65 4.51 3.55
N VAL A 8 -1.72 5.44 4.46
CA VAL A 8 -1.27 6.84 4.29
C VAL A 8 0.23 6.93 4.04
N ILE A 9 0.67 8.04 3.48
CA ILE A 9 2.10 8.40 3.33
C ILE A 9 2.80 8.26 4.70
N GLY A 10 3.95 7.59 4.72
CA GLY A 10 4.73 7.39 5.96
C GLY A 10 4.34 6.18 6.80
N VAL A 11 3.24 5.46 6.51
CA VAL A 11 2.78 4.33 7.35
C VAL A 11 3.68 3.09 7.32
N GLY A 12 4.55 2.93 6.29
CA GLY A 12 5.50 1.81 6.22
C GLY A 12 5.16 0.70 5.21
N LYS A 13 4.30 0.96 4.22
CA LYS A 13 3.85 -0.01 3.20
C LYS A 13 5.00 -0.76 2.52
N THR A 14 5.93 -0.01 1.92
CA THR A 14 7.07 -0.58 1.19
C THR A 14 7.99 -1.41 2.09
N THR A 15 8.17 -0.97 3.34
CA THR A 15 8.96 -1.70 4.35
C THR A 15 8.29 -3.04 4.64
N LEU A 16 6.99 -3.04 4.93
CA LEU A 16 6.26 -4.27 5.18
C LEU A 16 6.28 -5.20 3.96
N ALA A 17 6.06 -4.68 2.74
CA ALA A 17 6.12 -5.47 1.52
C ALA A 17 7.46 -6.23 1.37
N ARG A 18 8.57 -5.54 1.65
CA ARG A 18 9.92 -6.14 1.60
C ARG A 18 10.17 -7.18 2.68
N LEU A 19 9.64 -6.97 3.89
CA LEU A 19 9.75 -7.94 4.99
C LEU A 19 8.92 -9.20 4.73
N LEU A 20 7.74 -9.04 4.14
CA LEU A 20 6.87 -10.17 3.80
C LEU A 20 7.36 -10.95 2.57
N GLN A 21 8.13 -10.34 1.68
CA GLN A 21 8.63 -10.96 0.45
C GLN A 21 9.26 -12.34 0.67
N PRO A 22 10.29 -12.51 1.51
CA PRO A 22 10.91 -13.81 1.74
C PRO A 22 9.99 -14.79 2.48
N LEU A 23 9.14 -14.30 3.39
CA LEU A 23 8.25 -15.13 4.20
C LEU A 23 7.11 -15.78 3.39
N PHE A 24 6.69 -15.12 2.30
CA PHE A 24 5.68 -15.62 1.38
C PHE A 24 6.27 -16.10 0.05
N GLN A 25 7.61 -16.09 -0.12
CA GLN A 25 8.31 -16.40 -1.36
C GLN A 25 7.70 -15.64 -2.56
N ALA A 26 7.40 -14.36 -2.35
CA ALA A 26 6.64 -13.54 -3.27
C ALA A 26 7.52 -12.66 -4.17
N ASN A 27 7.03 -12.37 -5.37
CA ASN A 27 7.48 -11.21 -6.12
C ASN A 27 6.99 -9.93 -5.43
N VAL A 28 7.65 -8.79 -5.65
CA VAL A 28 7.16 -7.49 -5.18
C VAL A 28 6.89 -6.56 -6.34
N LEU A 29 5.80 -5.81 -6.24
CA LEU A 29 5.45 -4.72 -7.13
C LEU A 29 5.41 -3.43 -6.31
N LEU A 30 6.47 -2.64 -6.42
CA LEU A 30 6.63 -1.39 -5.66
C LEU A 30 6.27 -0.20 -6.51
N GLU A 31 5.66 0.79 -5.87
CA GLU A 31 5.31 2.06 -6.51
C GLU A 31 6.57 2.83 -6.93
N VAL A 32 6.64 3.23 -8.19
CA VAL A 32 7.72 4.06 -8.75
C VAL A 32 7.26 5.52 -8.76
N PHE A 33 7.25 6.15 -7.59
CA PHE A 33 6.76 7.53 -7.44
C PHE A 33 7.80 8.58 -7.87
N GLU A 34 9.10 8.24 -7.84
CA GLU A 34 10.19 9.16 -8.22
C GLU A 34 10.19 9.51 -9.71
N GLU A 35 9.57 8.71 -10.55
CA GLU A 35 9.46 8.98 -11.99
C GLU A 35 8.46 10.09 -12.32
N ASN A 36 7.63 10.52 -11.36
CA ASN A 36 6.67 11.58 -11.60
C ASN A 36 7.38 12.95 -11.65
N PRO A 37 7.48 13.58 -12.83
CA PRO A 37 8.21 14.83 -12.99
C PRO A 37 7.52 16.02 -12.32
N PHE A 38 6.23 15.88 -11.98
CA PHE A 38 5.43 16.94 -11.35
C PHE A 38 5.39 16.83 -9.83
N LEU A 39 6.02 15.82 -9.21
CA LEU A 39 5.84 15.55 -7.80
C LEU A 39 6.39 16.67 -6.90
N GLY A 40 7.54 17.25 -7.27
CA GLY A 40 8.14 18.37 -6.55
C GLY A 40 7.26 19.62 -6.61
N GLU A 41 6.83 19.97 -7.80
CA GLU A 41 5.95 21.12 -8.05
C GLU A 41 4.57 20.93 -7.40
N PHE A 42 4.04 19.72 -7.37
CA PHE A 42 2.78 19.41 -6.71
C PHE A 42 2.83 19.72 -5.22
N TYR A 43 3.90 19.34 -4.51
CA TYR A 43 4.03 19.66 -3.10
C TYR A 43 4.30 21.16 -2.83
N ALA A 44 4.85 21.89 -3.80
CA ALA A 44 5.03 23.33 -3.73
C ALA A 44 3.73 24.12 -4.05
N ASP A 45 2.96 23.67 -5.04
CA ASP A 45 1.70 24.28 -5.47
C ASP A 45 0.71 23.19 -5.95
N ARG A 46 -0.01 22.60 -4.98
CA ARG A 46 -0.93 21.49 -5.23
C ARG A 46 -2.06 21.88 -6.19
N GLN A 47 -2.59 23.09 -6.07
CA GLN A 47 -3.72 23.52 -6.89
C GLN A 47 -3.36 23.57 -8.39
N ARG A 48 -2.16 24.02 -8.69
CA ARG A 48 -1.69 24.17 -10.07
C ARG A 48 -1.28 22.85 -10.72
N TYR A 49 -0.66 21.96 -9.95
CA TYR A 49 -0.04 20.74 -10.50
C TYR A 49 -0.79 19.44 -10.18
N ALA A 50 -1.94 19.52 -9.47
CA ALA A 50 -2.69 18.33 -9.07
C ALA A 50 -3.09 17.46 -10.26
N PHE A 51 -3.70 18.03 -11.29
CA PHE A 51 -4.25 17.26 -12.41
C PHE A 51 -3.17 16.47 -13.16
N GLN A 52 -2.07 17.14 -13.53
CA GLN A 52 -0.95 16.50 -14.21
C GLN A 52 -0.32 15.39 -13.37
N THR A 53 -0.14 15.67 -12.07
CA THR A 53 0.44 14.73 -11.12
C THR A 53 -0.44 13.49 -10.97
N GLN A 54 -1.75 13.66 -10.80
CA GLN A 54 -2.68 12.55 -10.62
C GLN A 54 -2.81 11.72 -11.91
N LEU A 55 -2.88 12.34 -13.09
CA LEU A 55 -2.91 11.63 -14.37
C LEU A 55 -1.62 10.84 -14.61
N PHE A 56 -0.47 11.41 -14.30
CA PHE A 56 0.80 10.69 -14.44
C PHE A 56 0.81 9.43 -13.55
N PHE A 57 0.41 9.56 -12.28
CA PHE A 57 0.35 8.42 -11.38
C PHE A 57 -0.64 7.35 -11.84
N LEU A 58 -1.82 7.75 -12.29
CA LEU A 58 -2.82 6.83 -12.83
C LEU A 58 -2.26 6.00 -13.99
N LEU A 59 -1.64 6.65 -14.96
CA LEU A 59 -1.08 5.98 -16.14
C LEU A 59 0.12 5.09 -15.77
N SER A 60 1.02 5.59 -14.92
CA SER A 60 2.18 4.82 -14.44
C SER A 60 1.75 3.55 -13.72
N ARG A 61 0.81 3.66 -12.76
CA ARG A 61 0.30 2.49 -12.02
C ARG A 61 -0.48 1.54 -12.93
N TYR A 62 -1.26 2.07 -13.88
CA TYR A 62 -1.92 1.22 -14.88
C TYR A 62 -0.89 0.38 -15.65
N HIS A 63 0.20 0.99 -16.13
CA HIS A 63 1.26 0.26 -16.83
C HIS A 63 1.93 -0.80 -15.93
N GLN A 64 2.23 -0.47 -14.68
CA GLN A 64 2.79 -1.43 -13.73
C GLN A 64 1.82 -2.59 -13.45
N GLN A 65 0.54 -2.30 -13.21
CA GLN A 65 -0.48 -3.30 -12.89
C GLN A 65 -0.76 -4.27 -14.05
N ARG A 66 -0.49 -3.90 -15.29
CA ARG A 66 -0.59 -4.80 -16.44
C ARG A 66 0.36 -5.99 -16.36
N ALA A 67 1.44 -5.89 -15.59
CA ALA A 67 2.38 -6.98 -15.38
C ALA A 67 1.88 -8.03 -14.35
N VAL A 68 0.87 -7.70 -13.55
CA VAL A 68 0.37 -8.57 -12.45
C VAL A 68 -0.01 -9.97 -12.92
N PRO A 69 -0.79 -10.17 -14.00
CA PRO A 69 -1.12 -11.52 -14.46
C PRO A 69 0.10 -12.36 -14.82
N GLU A 70 1.13 -11.74 -15.38
CA GLU A 70 2.39 -12.43 -15.71
C GLU A 70 3.20 -12.79 -14.45
N LEU A 71 3.26 -11.87 -13.48
CA LEU A 71 3.95 -12.09 -12.20
C LEU A 71 3.29 -13.20 -11.35
N LEU A 72 1.98 -13.45 -11.55
CA LEU A 72 1.23 -14.50 -10.87
C LEU A 72 1.29 -15.86 -11.58
N LYS A 73 1.85 -15.94 -12.79
CA LYS A 73 1.96 -17.21 -13.51
C LYS A 73 2.74 -18.24 -12.69
N ASN A 74 2.41 -19.51 -12.94
CA ASN A 74 3.02 -20.68 -12.28
C ASN A 74 2.83 -20.72 -10.76
N GLY A 75 1.79 -20.04 -10.23
CA GLY A 75 1.47 -20.06 -8.81
C GLY A 75 2.34 -19.17 -7.94
N HIS A 76 3.13 -18.27 -8.54
CA HIS A 76 3.93 -17.31 -7.77
C HIS A 76 3.03 -16.40 -6.92
N ALA A 77 3.52 -16.04 -5.75
CA ALA A 77 2.90 -15.03 -4.92
C ALA A 77 3.38 -13.62 -5.35
N LEU A 78 2.52 -12.62 -5.15
CA LEU A 78 2.82 -11.22 -5.42
C LEU A 78 2.39 -10.36 -4.23
N ILE A 79 3.25 -9.41 -3.84
CA ILE A 79 2.96 -8.39 -2.85
C ILE A 79 3.18 -7.02 -3.50
N ALA A 80 2.13 -6.17 -3.51
CA ALA A 80 2.24 -4.80 -3.97
C ALA A 80 2.15 -3.84 -2.79
N ASP A 81 2.84 -2.68 -2.84
CA ASP A 81 2.75 -1.65 -1.81
C ASP A 81 1.73 -0.54 -2.17
N TYR A 82 0.80 -0.86 -3.07
CA TYR A 82 -0.34 -0.03 -3.45
C TYR A 82 -1.44 -0.86 -4.13
N THR A 83 -2.66 -0.32 -4.18
CA THR A 83 -3.74 -0.77 -5.08
C THR A 83 -4.02 0.30 -6.14
N PHE A 84 -4.76 -0.06 -7.18
CA PHE A 84 -5.24 0.91 -8.17
C PHE A 84 -6.28 1.89 -7.58
N GLU A 85 -6.97 1.50 -6.50
CA GLU A 85 -7.91 2.33 -5.75
C GLU A 85 -7.28 3.60 -5.13
N LYS A 86 -5.98 3.54 -4.84
CA LYS A 86 -5.22 4.69 -4.34
C LYS A 86 -5.35 5.91 -5.26
N ASP A 87 -5.38 5.70 -6.56
CA ASP A 87 -5.48 6.76 -7.56
C ASP A 87 -6.77 7.56 -7.42
N ALA A 88 -7.90 6.88 -7.32
CA ALA A 88 -9.22 7.53 -7.14
C ALA A 88 -9.29 8.29 -5.80
N LEU A 89 -8.69 7.75 -4.74
CA LEU A 89 -8.66 8.38 -3.43
C LEU A 89 -7.89 9.70 -3.45
N PHE A 90 -6.67 9.69 -4.03
CA PHE A 90 -5.86 10.91 -4.13
C PHE A 90 -6.48 11.95 -5.07
N ALA A 91 -7.07 11.53 -6.18
CA ALA A 91 -7.78 12.42 -7.08
C ALA A 91 -8.94 13.12 -6.38
N GLY A 92 -9.75 12.39 -5.60
CA GLY A 92 -10.88 12.94 -4.86
C GLY A 92 -10.49 14.01 -3.82
N ILE A 93 -9.24 13.98 -3.32
CA ILE A 93 -8.72 15.01 -2.41
C ILE A 93 -8.18 16.22 -3.16
N ASN A 94 -7.49 15.99 -4.28
CA ASN A 94 -6.66 16.99 -4.93
C ASN A 94 -7.33 17.66 -6.13
N LEU A 95 -8.35 17.06 -6.75
CA LEU A 95 -9.03 17.57 -7.94
C LEU A 95 -10.46 18.02 -7.62
N LYS A 96 -11.02 18.90 -8.47
CA LYS A 96 -12.41 19.41 -8.35
C LYS A 96 -12.99 19.66 -9.72
N GLY A 97 -14.34 19.67 -9.79
CA GLY A 97 -15.08 20.02 -11.01
C GLY A 97 -14.71 19.16 -12.21
N ASP A 98 -14.58 19.77 -13.37
CA ASP A 98 -14.36 19.07 -14.65
C ASP A 98 -13.08 18.20 -14.67
N GLU A 99 -12.03 18.63 -13.96
CA GLU A 99 -10.79 17.83 -13.87
C GLU A 99 -11.02 16.52 -13.10
N LEU A 100 -11.79 16.57 -11.99
CA LEU A 100 -12.12 15.38 -11.21
C LEU A 100 -13.04 14.45 -12.02
N ASP A 101 -14.04 15.00 -12.68
CA ASP A 101 -15.00 14.23 -13.49
C ASP A 101 -14.27 13.52 -14.67
N MET A 102 -13.38 14.23 -15.35
CA MET A 102 -12.56 13.66 -16.41
C MET A 102 -11.64 12.56 -15.87
N TYR A 103 -11.01 12.82 -14.74
CA TYR A 103 -10.13 11.86 -14.10
C TYR A 103 -10.85 10.54 -13.79
N TYR A 104 -12.03 10.61 -13.15
CA TYR A 104 -12.79 9.41 -12.81
C TYR A 104 -13.23 8.61 -14.04
N ARG A 105 -13.61 9.27 -15.12
CA ARG A 105 -13.95 8.58 -16.38
C ARG A 105 -12.77 7.79 -16.95
N VAL A 106 -11.56 8.36 -16.88
CA VAL A 106 -10.33 7.64 -17.32
C VAL A 106 -10.01 6.52 -16.34
N HIS A 107 -10.08 6.78 -15.02
CA HIS A 107 -9.82 5.78 -13.98
C HIS A 107 -10.74 4.57 -14.12
N GLU A 108 -12.06 4.77 -14.26
CA GLU A 108 -13.04 3.71 -14.42
C GLU A 108 -12.76 2.84 -15.65
N ALA A 109 -12.49 3.47 -16.80
CA ALA A 109 -12.16 2.75 -18.04
C ALA A 109 -10.89 1.89 -17.92
N LEU A 110 -9.91 2.32 -17.12
CA LEU A 110 -8.68 1.57 -16.87
C LEU A 110 -8.87 0.50 -15.79
N ALA A 111 -9.65 0.79 -14.75
CA ALA A 111 -9.90 -0.11 -13.61
C ALA A 111 -10.52 -1.45 -14.01
N GLU A 112 -11.35 -1.48 -15.07
CA GLU A 112 -11.95 -2.71 -15.61
C GLU A 112 -10.90 -3.77 -16.02
N LYS A 113 -9.68 -3.35 -16.33
CA LYS A 113 -8.59 -4.20 -16.81
C LYS A 113 -7.57 -4.56 -15.72
N ILE A 114 -7.81 -4.09 -14.49
CA ILE A 114 -6.88 -4.28 -13.38
C ILE A 114 -7.21 -5.57 -12.62
N HIS A 115 -6.18 -6.40 -12.43
CA HIS A 115 -6.28 -7.59 -11.61
C HIS A 115 -6.39 -7.22 -10.13
N GLN A 116 -7.47 -7.66 -9.48
CA GLN A 116 -7.72 -7.35 -8.08
C GLN A 116 -6.90 -8.25 -7.14
N PRO A 117 -6.41 -7.73 -6.00
CA PRO A 117 -5.76 -8.55 -4.99
C PRO A 117 -6.75 -9.47 -4.28
N GLU A 118 -6.27 -10.62 -3.79
CA GLU A 118 -7.06 -11.54 -2.95
C GLU A 118 -7.23 -10.99 -1.52
N LEU A 119 -6.26 -10.18 -1.07
CA LEU A 119 -6.28 -9.52 0.24
C LEU A 119 -5.67 -8.13 0.14
N ILE A 120 -6.35 -7.15 0.75
CA ILE A 120 -5.77 -5.83 1.01
C ILE A 120 -5.37 -5.76 2.48
N ILE A 121 -4.13 -5.35 2.75
CA ILE A 121 -3.66 -5.03 4.10
C ILE A 121 -3.72 -3.51 4.24
N TYR A 122 -4.65 -3.01 5.02
CA TYR A 122 -4.74 -1.59 5.33
C TYR A 122 -3.95 -1.30 6.62
N LEU A 123 -2.76 -0.70 6.44
CA LEU A 123 -1.96 -0.17 7.54
C LEU A 123 -2.48 1.20 7.94
N ARG A 124 -2.79 1.39 9.21
CA ARG A 124 -3.09 2.70 9.77
C ARG A 124 -2.15 3.04 10.92
N ALA A 125 -1.96 4.33 11.12
CA ALA A 125 -1.20 4.89 12.22
C ALA A 125 -1.78 6.24 12.59
N SER A 126 -1.51 6.71 13.81
CA SER A 126 -1.89 8.05 14.25
C SER A 126 -1.15 9.13 13.46
N LEU A 127 -1.75 10.31 13.39
CA LEU A 127 -1.19 11.45 12.67
C LEU A 127 0.23 11.81 13.16
N ASP A 128 0.45 11.73 14.47
CA ASP A 128 1.75 12.04 15.06
C ASP A 128 2.83 11.04 14.63
N ILE A 129 2.51 9.76 14.60
CA ILE A 129 3.43 8.71 14.13
C ILE A 129 3.71 8.86 12.63
N LEU A 130 2.69 9.17 11.82
CA LEU A 130 2.89 9.41 10.38
C LEU A 130 3.83 10.59 10.13
N MET A 131 3.59 11.73 10.79
CA MET A 131 4.42 12.92 10.67
C MET A 131 5.86 12.65 11.12
N GLN A 132 6.04 11.92 12.23
CA GLN A 132 7.37 11.51 12.70
C GLN A 132 8.09 10.62 11.67
N ARG A 133 7.41 9.61 11.11
CA ARG A 133 7.98 8.71 10.11
C ARG A 133 8.31 9.42 8.80
N ILE A 134 7.48 10.39 8.36
CA ILE A 134 7.75 11.24 7.20
C ILE A 134 9.01 12.08 7.44
N ALA A 135 9.12 12.71 8.59
CA ALA A 135 10.30 13.52 8.96
C ALA A 135 11.57 12.67 9.02
N LEU A 136 11.53 11.47 9.62
CA LEU A 136 12.67 10.54 9.70
C LEU A 136 13.13 10.04 8.32
N ARG A 137 12.21 9.90 7.37
CA ARG A 137 12.51 9.47 5.99
C ARG A 137 13.20 10.56 5.19
N ASP A 138 12.98 11.83 5.55
CA ASP A 138 13.62 13.05 5.01
C ASP A 138 13.65 13.15 3.48
N ARG A 139 12.57 12.83 2.79
CA ARG A 139 12.47 13.06 1.35
C ARG A 139 12.37 14.55 1.06
N PRO A 140 13.19 15.13 0.15
CA PRO A 140 13.25 16.58 -0.06
C PRO A 140 11.91 17.25 -0.33
N TYR A 141 11.05 16.60 -1.16
CA TYR A 141 9.72 17.13 -1.52
C TYR A 141 8.66 16.92 -0.43
N GLU A 142 8.95 16.13 0.63
CA GLU A 142 8.03 15.88 1.76
C GLU A 142 8.35 16.74 2.98
N ARG A 143 9.48 17.48 3.01
CA ARG A 143 9.91 18.26 4.18
C ARG A 143 8.90 19.30 4.65
N ASN A 144 8.11 19.84 3.72
CA ASN A 144 7.06 20.82 4.01
C ASN A 144 5.66 20.19 3.99
N MET A 145 5.55 18.87 4.22
CA MET A 145 4.27 18.16 4.24
C MET A 145 3.35 18.74 5.30
N GLU A 146 2.20 19.27 4.85
CA GLU A 146 1.23 19.86 5.75
C GLU A 146 0.50 18.77 6.54
N ARG A 147 0.45 18.95 7.86
CA ARG A 147 -0.27 18.06 8.79
C ARG A 147 -1.74 17.88 8.39
N ALA A 148 -2.41 18.98 7.99
CA ALA A 148 -3.80 18.96 7.53
C ALA A 148 -4.00 18.08 6.27
N TYR A 149 -3.02 18.02 5.38
CA TYR A 149 -3.08 17.16 4.20
C TYR A 149 -3.00 15.67 4.57
N ILE A 150 -2.13 15.31 5.50
CA ILE A 150 -2.03 13.94 6.01
C ILE A 150 -3.33 13.54 6.72
N GLU A 151 -3.94 14.44 7.48
CA GLU A 151 -5.23 14.21 8.14
C GLU A 151 -6.37 13.97 7.13
N GLN A 152 -6.42 14.75 6.04
CA GLN A 152 -7.37 14.52 4.95
C GLN A 152 -7.17 13.14 4.29
N LEU A 153 -5.91 12.75 4.07
CA LEU A 153 -5.58 11.42 3.55
C LEU A 153 -6.04 10.33 4.53
N MET A 154 -5.77 10.48 5.83
CA MET A 154 -6.20 9.51 6.84
C MET A 154 -7.71 9.29 6.81
N LEU A 155 -8.49 10.37 6.74
CA LEU A 155 -9.94 10.29 6.66
C LEU A 155 -10.41 9.58 5.39
N ALA A 156 -9.81 9.88 4.25
CA ALA A 156 -10.15 9.26 2.98
C ALA A 156 -9.80 7.76 2.96
N TYR A 157 -8.65 7.39 3.50
CA TYR A 157 -8.24 5.98 3.64
C TYR A 157 -9.15 5.22 4.59
N GLU A 158 -9.53 5.79 5.74
CA GLU A 158 -10.44 5.17 6.69
C GLU A 158 -11.83 4.95 6.08
N ASN A 159 -12.35 5.92 5.34
CA ASN A 159 -13.62 5.79 4.63
C ASN A 159 -13.58 4.71 3.54
N ARG A 160 -12.44 4.49 2.88
CA ARG A 160 -12.31 3.54 1.78
C ARG A 160 -11.97 2.13 2.25
N PHE A 161 -11.04 1.98 3.19
CA PHE A 161 -10.46 0.70 3.61
C PHE A 161 -10.79 0.31 5.05
N GLY A 162 -11.31 1.23 5.87
CA GLY A 162 -11.67 0.96 7.27
C GLY A 162 -12.86 0.02 7.45
N SER A 163 -13.17 -0.32 8.67
CA SER A 163 -14.16 -1.35 9.02
C SER A 163 -15.59 -1.02 8.61
N GLY A 164 -15.90 0.28 8.43
CA GLY A 164 -17.24 0.76 8.00
C GLY A 164 -17.37 1.04 6.51
N ARG A 165 -16.44 0.57 5.69
CA ARG A 165 -16.34 0.90 4.26
C ARG A 165 -17.61 0.58 3.47
N LYS A 166 -17.87 1.42 2.45
CA LYS A 166 -18.92 1.21 1.45
C LYS A 166 -18.30 0.76 0.13
N GLY A 167 -18.98 -0.11 -0.58
CA GLY A 167 -18.58 -0.59 -1.91
C GLY A 167 -17.92 -1.96 -1.91
N SER A 168 -17.68 -2.47 -3.13
CA SER A 168 -17.08 -3.79 -3.35
C SER A 168 -15.57 -3.65 -3.45
N LEU A 169 -14.88 -3.99 -2.37
CA LEU A 169 -13.44 -4.18 -2.35
C LEU A 169 -13.11 -5.62 -2.01
N PRO A 170 -11.92 -6.10 -2.38
CA PRO A 170 -11.39 -7.35 -1.86
C PRO A 170 -11.41 -7.40 -0.32
N PRO A 171 -11.37 -8.59 0.30
CA PRO A 171 -11.19 -8.73 1.73
C PRO A 171 -10.08 -7.80 2.24
N THR A 172 -10.32 -7.08 3.33
CA THR A 172 -9.36 -6.11 3.87
C THR A 172 -9.04 -6.44 5.31
N LEU A 173 -7.76 -6.62 5.59
CA LEU A 173 -7.20 -6.77 6.93
C LEU A 173 -6.69 -5.42 7.41
N VAL A 174 -7.31 -4.87 8.43
CA VAL A 174 -6.86 -3.62 9.05
C VAL A 174 -5.83 -3.93 10.12
N ILE A 175 -4.66 -3.28 10.05
CA ILE A 175 -3.57 -3.39 11.02
C ILE A 175 -3.22 -2.00 11.55
N ASP A 176 -3.38 -1.82 12.86
CA ASP A 176 -2.90 -0.64 13.56
C ASP A 176 -1.39 -0.79 13.83
N SER A 177 -0.60 0.15 13.31
CA SER A 177 0.87 0.07 13.35
C SER A 177 1.52 1.04 14.33
N ASP A 178 0.73 1.70 15.20
CA ASP A 178 1.27 2.66 16.15
C ASP A 178 2.26 2.02 17.14
N HIS A 179 1.93 0.81 17.59
CA HIS A 179 2.70 0.08 18.60
C HIS A 179 3.53 -1.07 18.01
N LEU A 180 3.58 -1.20 16.67
CA LEU A 180 4.32 -2.26 16.02
C LEU A 180 5.68 -1.76 15.52
N ASP A 181 6.74 -2.48 15.89
CA ASP A 181 8.08 -2.31 15.33
C ASP A 181 8.54 -3.61 14.64
N TYR A 182 7.84 -3.96 13.56
CA TYR A 182 8.15 -5.17 12.79
C TYR A 182 9.51 -5.12 12.05
N ILE A 183 10.28 -4.02 12.21
CA ILE A 183 11.65 -3.92 11.70
C ILE A 183 12.66 -4.46 12.71
N ARG A 184 12.46 -4.15 14.01
CA ARG A 184 13.38 -4.48 15.09
C ARG A 184 12.87 -5.60 16.00
N ASN A 185 11.57 -5.83 15.99
CA ASN A 185 10.91 -6.81 16.84
C ASN A 185 10.31 -7.93 15.97
N GLU A 186 10.95 -9.08 16.01
CA GLU A 186 10.51 -10.28 15.28
C GLU A 186 9.13 -10.76 15.71
N SER A 187 8.77 -10.59 16.99
CA SER A 187 7.45 -10.97 17.49
C SER A 187 6.34 -10.15 16.84
N ASP A 188 6.57 -8.85 16.58
CA ASP A 188 5.60 -7.99 15.90
C ASP A 188 5.46 -8.41 14.42
N LEU A 189 6.57 -8.73 13.76
CA LEU A 189 6.53 -9.25 12.39
C LEU A 189 5.78 -10.56 12.31
N ASN A 190 6.07 -11.50 13.20
CA ASN A 190 5.40 -12.80 13.26
C ASN A 190 3.90 -12.63 13.51
N TRP A 191 3.51 -11.73 14.40
CA TRP A 191 2.10 -11.41 14.64
C TRP A 191 1.41 -10.90 13.36
N VAL A 192 2.04 -10.00 12.60
CA VAL A 192 1.50 -9.51 11.32
C VAL A 192 1.36 -10.65 10.32
N VAL A 193 2.38 -11.52 10.18
CA VAL A 193 2.36 -12.67 9.28
C VAL A 193 1.23 -13.64 9.61
N GLU A 194 1.04 -13.97 10.89
CA GLU A 194 -0.05 -14.85 11.34
C GLU A 194 -1.42 -14.27 11.02
N ARG A 195 -1.62 -12.95 11.22
CA ARG A 195 -2.87 -12.27 10.86
C ARG A 195 -3.15 -12.34 9.36
N ILE A 196 -2.12 -12.17 8.52
CA ILE A 196 -2.23 -12.29 7.06
C ILE A 196 -2.57 -13.73 6.67
N ARG A 197 -1.88 -14.74 7.22
CA ARG A 197 -2.16 -16.15 6.97
C ARG A 197 -3.59 -16.53 7.34
N GLN A 198 -4.04 -16.06 8.50
CA GLN A 198 -5.41 -16.28 8.96
C GLN A 198 -6.44 -15.64 8.00
N ALA A 199 -6.21 -14.40 7.56
CA ALA A 199 -7.09 -13.71 6.62
C ALA A 199 -7.17 -14.42 5.27
N LEU A 200 -6.08 -15.00 4.80
CA LEU A 200 -5.98 -15.78 3.57
C LEU A 200 -6.39 -17.25 3.75
N ARG A 201 -6.74 -17.69 4.95
CA ARG A 201 -7.05 -19.09 5.31
C ARG A 201 -5.91 -20.06 4.97
N LEU A 202 -4.66 -19.58 5.05
CA LEU A 202 -3.48 -20.41 4.88
C LEU A 202 -3.20 -21.18 6.17
N SER A 203 -2.54 -22.36 6.04
CA SER A 203 -2.09 -23.12 7.21
C SER A 203 -1.16 -22.27 8.08
N PRO A 204 -1.22 -22.40 9.41
CA PRO A 204 -0.29 -21.73 10.30
C PRO A 204 1.14 -22.14 9.93
N PHE A 205 2.06 -21.20 10.04
CA PHE A 205 3.47 -21.47 9.89
C PHE A 205 3.92 -22.35 11.06
N GLN A 206 4.32 -23.60 10.79
CA GLN A 206 5.07 -24.39 11.75
C GLN A 206 6.54 -24.05 11.56
N ALA A 207 7.17 -23.43 12.57
CA ALA A 207 8.61 -23.37 12.60
C ALA A 207 9.15 -24.82 12.54
N GLU A 208 10.13 -25.07 11.67
CA GLU A 208 10.81 -26.36 11.66
C GLU A 208 11.35 -26.59 13.08
N LEU A 209 10.88 -27.67 13.71
CA LEU A 209 11.44 -28.10 14.98
C LEU A 209 12.93 -28.43 14.70
N PRO A 210 13.88 -27.98 15.57
CA PRO A 210 15.25 -28.41 15.44
C PRO A 210 15.26 -29.94 15.43
N LEU A 211 15.84 -30.54 14.38
CA LEU A 211 16.06 -31.96 14.35
C LEU A 211 16.96 -32.28 15.55
N GLU A 212 16.43 -32.98 16.54
CA GLU A 212 17.23 -33.57 17.58
C GLU A 212 18.26 -34.43 16.88
N LEU A 213 19.55 -34.07 17.01
CA LEU A 213 20.62 -34.91 16.60
C LEU A 213 20.51 -36.19 17.44
N GLU A 214 20.08 -37.29 16.83
CA GLU A 214 20.20 -38.61 17.45
C GLU A 214 21.61 -38.77 17.91
N ASP A 215 21.81 -38.75 19.22
CA ASP A 215 23.08 -39.14 19.84
C ASP A 215 23.38 -40.58 19.42
N SER A 216 24.31 -40.72 18.48
CA SER A 216 24.86 -42.00 18.09
C SER A 216 25.71 -42.53 19.25
N ASN A 217 25.17 -43.51 19.97
CA ASN A 217 25.96 -44.38 20.85
C ASN A 217 26.89 -45.30 20.04
#